data_5a2652085c55648d889a11dd48ea99cc
#
_entry.id   5a2652085c55648d889a11dd48ea99cc
#
_cell.length_a   1.000
_cell.length_b   1.000
_cell.length_c   1.000
_cell.angle_alpha   90.00
_cell.angle_beta   90.00
_cell.angle_gamma   90.00
#
_symmetry.space_group_name_H-M   'P 1'
#
loop_
_entity.id
_entity.type
_entity.pdbx_description
1 polymer ?
#
loop_
_entity_poly.entity_id
_entity_poly.type
_entity_poly.pdbx_seq_one_letter_code
_entity_poly.pdbx_strand_id
1 'polypeptide(L)'
;MSIKARSSSLSPEAGSTFVSVSATLDWTITLEFSDGGSWATIEPASGTGTKSDIVLKYEANTSEGDRTVVLVLNGMGAEDRTSLVQCGKGGGAKGKYGYDTVPSALGWLEMPATKASDGREVLIHRFPDNSRNWSCYWDYSNYVSVWVAYPLNKSLIGSYVARSEAWGYDPVFGSNYSVQQNVSGGYQDGNNGWYARGHQIPSADRLGTTARNATTYYGTNMTPQNNTFNGGIWATLEGKVRGFSSSCDTLYVVTGCLLEGSKYYALDRSGHKLTVPTYYFKALLAHTVGTTQGQDGYLAAGYLLPHSAALPNTDQELAKYLMSIDKLEEQTGFDFFPNLSRKIGKDKADLVESTTPGNWWK
;
A
#
# COMPACT_ATOMS: atom_id res chain seq x y z
N MET A 1 -7.75 -22.48 13.39
CA MET A 1 -8.75 -21.95 12.44
C MET A 1 -8.62 -20.46 12.42
N SER A 2 -8.61 -19.83 11.24
CA SER A 2 -8.60 -18.36 11.12
C SER A 2 -9.31 -17.91 9.84
N ILE A 3 -9.90 -16.69 9.88
CA ILE A 3 -10.52 -16.03 8.73
C ILE A 3 -9.81 -14.71 8.45
N LYS A 4 -9.56 -14.43 7.16
CA LYS A 4 -8.96 -13.17 6.73
C LYS A 4 -9.71 -12.66 5.51
N ALA A 5 -10.11 -11.41 5.54
CA ALA A 5 -10.55 -10.71 4.35
C ALA A 5 -9.35 -10.14 3.60
N ARG A 6 -9.41 -10.12 2.28
CA ARG A 6 -8.39 -9.56 1.41
C ARG A 6 -8.23 -8.05 1.61
N SER A 7 -9.35 -7.36 1.85
CA SER A 7 -9.39 -5.94 2.22
C SER A 7 -10.16 -5.77 3.52
N SER A 8 -9.77 -4.84 4.36
CA SER A 8 -10.54 -4.44 5.56
C SER A 8 -11.55 -3.33 5.25
N SER A 9 -11.56 -2.83 4.01
CA SER A 9 -12.45 -1.77 3.56
C SER A 9 -13.11 -2.12 2.22
N LEU A 10 -14.35 -1.68 2.06
CA LEU A 10 -15.17 -1.88 0.88
C LEU A 10 -15.57 -0.53 0.29
N SER A 11 -15.63 -0.47 -1.05
CA SER A 11 -16.17 0.68 -1.78
C SER A 11 -17.61 1.01 -1.33
N PRO A 12 -18.05 2.28 -1.37
CA PRO A 12 -19.45 2.63 -1.23
C PRO A 12 -20.31 2.04 -2.35
N GLU A 13 -19.77 1.79 -3.52
CA GLU A 13 -20.46 1.13 -4.62
C GLU A 13 -20.61 -0.38 -4.38
N ALA A 14 -21.59 -1.01 -5.04
CA ALA A 14 -21.72 -2.46 -4.99
C ALA A 14 -20.48 -3.15 -5.57
N GLY A 15 -20.09 -4.26 -4.97
CA GLY A 15 -18.87 -4.96 -5.40
C GLY A 15 -18.67 -6.32 -4.74
N SER A 16 -17.46 -6.83 -4.85
CA SER A 16 -17.06 -8.07 -4.19
C SER A 16 -15.60 -8.03 -3.73
N THR A 17 -15.29 -8.80 -2.70
CA THR A 17 -13.91 -9.04 -2.24
C THR A 17 -13.73 -10.51 -1.87
N PHE A 18 -12.47 -10.94 -1.80
CA PHE A 18 -12.14 -12.30 -1.43
C PHE A 18 -11.90 -12.45 0.07
N VAL A 19 -12.24 -13.62 0.57
CA VAL A 19 -12.04 -14.05 1.95
C VAL A 19 -11.32 -15.39 1.93
N SER A 20 -10.42 -15.61 2.86
CA SER A 20 -9.72 -16.88 3.04
C SER A 20 -9.97 -17.43 4.42
N VAL A 21 -10.13 -18.75 4.50
CA VAL A 21 -10.22 -19.53 5.72
C VAL A 21 -9.04 -20.49 5.78
N SER A 22 -8.34 -20.51 6.91
CA SER A 22 -7.34 -21.53 7.22
C SER A 22 -7.91 -22.43 8.31
N ALA A 23 -8.25 -23.67 7.97
CA ALA A 23 -8.83 -24.65 8.87
C ALA A 23 -8.40 -26.06 8.47
N THR A 24 -8.55 -27.02 9.38
CA THR A 24 -8.28 -28.45 9.12
C THR A 24 -9.55 -29.28 9.04
N LEU A 25 -10.69 -28.72 9.46
CA LEU A 25 -11.98 -29.40 9.58
C LEU A 25 -13.11 -28.51 9.05
N ASP A 26 -14.35 -28.94 9.28
CA ASP A 26 -15.56 -28.24 8.84
C ASP A 26 -15.71 -26.89 9.53
N TRP A 27 -16.15 -25.91 8.76
CA TRP A 27 -16.38 -24.57 9.22
C TRP A 27 -17.63 -23.94 8.55
N THR A 28 -18.15 -22.91 9.22
CA THR A 28 -19.22 -22.04 8.70
C THR A 28 -18.83 -20.57 8.90
N ILE A 29 -19.28 -19.69 8.00
CA ILE A 29 -19.16 -18.25 8.15
C ILE A 29 -20.54 -17.65 8.26
N THR A 30 -20.76 -16.82 9.28
CA THR A 30 -21.95 -15.98 9.44
C THR A 30 -21.56 -14.50 9.34
N LEU A 31 -22.50 -13.66 8.91
CA LEU A 31 -22.31 -12.22 8.76
C LEU A 31 -23.10 -11.49 9.84
N GLU A 32 -22.44 -10.59 10.58
CA GLU A 32 -23.06 -9.67 11.54
C GLU A 32 -22.94 -8.25 11.02
N PHE A 33 -24.02 -7.50 10.98
CA PHE A 33 -24.08 -6.16 10.41
C PHE A 33 -24.26 -5.10 11.51
N SER A 34 -23.44 -4.03 11.48
CA SER A 34 -23.53 -2.96 12.47
C SER A 34 -24.83 -2.15 12.43
N ASP A 35 -25.51 -2.15 11.29
CA ASP A 35 -26.76 -1.43 11.04
C ASP A 35 -28.01 -2.33 11.11
N GLY A 36 -27.82 -3.61 11.47
CA GLY A 36 -28.90 -4.61 11.48
C GLY A 36 -29.39 -5.01 10.08
N GLY A 37 -28.68 -4.60 9.02
CA GLY A 37 -29.01 -4.88 7.64
C GLY A 37 -28.61 -6.29 7.16
N SER A 38 -28.65 -6.48 5.85
CA SER A 38 -28.24 -7.73 5.17
C SER A 38 -27.65 -7.43 3.79
N TRP A 39 -26.84 -6.39 3.72
CA TRP A 39 -26.31 -5.82 2.48
C TRP A 39 -25.09 -6.55 1.90
N ALA A 40 -24.65 -7.63 2.50
CA ALA A 40 -23.60 -8.48 1.96
C ALA A 40 -23.97 -9.97 2.05
N THR A 41 -23.41 -10.75 1.14
CA THR A 41 -23.52 -12.21 1.10
C THR A 41 -22.16 -12.84 0.92
N ILE A 42 -21.95 -14.07 1.42
CA ILE A 42 -20.69 -14.79 1.31
C ILE A 42 -20.91 -16.17 0.70
N GLU A 43 -20.06 -16.56 -0.24
CA GLU A 43 -20.18 -17.84 -0.94
C GLU A 43 -18.78 -18.43 -1.23
N PRO A 44 -18.54 -19.70 -0.82
CA PRO A 44 -19.40 -20.52 0.03
C PRO A 44 -19.41 -20.03 1.48
N ALA A 45 -20.57 -20.16 2.18
CA ALA A 45 -20.70 -19.84 3.60
C ALA A 45 -20.27 -20.99 4.53
N SER A 46 -19.88 -22.13 3.98
CA SER A 46 -19.38 -23.29 4.72
C SER A 46 -18.41 -24.11 3.87
N GLY A 47 -17.60 -24.91 4.51
CA GLY A 47 -16.65 -25.79 3.83
C GLY A 47 -15.85 -26.63 4.79
N THR A 48 -14.88 -27.38 4.24
CA THR A 48 -13.94 -28.24 4.98
C THR A 48 -12.52 -27.85 4.59
N GLY A 49 -11.62 -27.75 5.57
CA GLY A 49 -10.22 -27.43 5.34
C GLY A 49 -9.97 -25.98 4.95
N THR A 50 -8.76 -25.69 4.44
CA THR A 50 -8.34 -24.35 4.01
C THR A 50 -8.95 -24.00 2.67
N LYS A 51 -9.49 -22.77 2.55
CA LYS A 51 -10.09 -22.23 1.33
C LYS A 51 -9.75 -20.75 1.14
N SER A 52 -9.32 -20.34 -0.06
CA SER A 52 -8.85 -18.98 -0.34
C SER A 52 -9.67 -18.21 -1.38
N ASP A 53 -10.70 -18.85 -1.94
CA ASP A 53 -11.54 -18.34 -3.03
C ASP A 53 -13.01 -18.09 -2.61
N ILE A 54 -13.20 -17.78 -1.33
CA ILE A 54 -14.52 -17.40 -0.80
C ILE A 54 -14.82 -15.97 -1.22
N VAL A 55 -15.98 -15.72 -1.77
CA VAL A 55 -16.37 -14.41 -2.29
C VAL A 55 -17.38 -13.76 -1.36
N LEU A 56 -17.05 -12.58 -0.82
CA LEU A 56 -18.01 -11.68 -0.19
C LEU A 56 -18.51 -10.70 -1.25
N LYS A 57 -19.82 -10.74 -1.57
CA LYS A 57 -20.51 -9.74 -2.42
C LYS A 57 -21.23 -8.75 -1.53
N TYR A 58 -21.26 -7.48 -1.91
CA TYR A 58 -21.92 -6.44 -1.14
C TYR A 58 -22.65 -5.44 -2.03
N GLU A 59 -23.77 -4.94 -1.53
CA GLU A 59 -24.57 -3.89 -2.17
C GLU A 59 -23.98 -2.51 -1.91
N ALA A 60 -24.36 -1.53 -2.74
CA ALA A 60 -23.94 -0.15 -2.55
C ALA A 60 -24.43 0.40 -1.19
N ASN A 61 -23.56 1.11 -0.49
CA ASN A 61 -23.95 1.89 0.68
C ASN A 61 -24.43 3.27 0.22
N THR A 62 -25.75 3.45 0.21
CA THR A 62 -26.37 4.71 -0.20
C THR A 62 -26.51 5.72 0.95
N SER A 63 -26.18 5.34 2.18
CA SER A 63 -26.15 6.25 3.34
C SER A 63 -24.89 7.13 3.35
N GLU A 64 -24.91 8.23 4.08
CA GLU A 64 -23.74 9.09 4.27
C GLU A 64 -22.73 8.49 5.28
N GLY A 65 -23.17 7.58 6.14
CA GLY A 65 -22.35 6.95 7.16
C GLY A 65 -21.73 5.62 6.72
N ASP A 66 -20.56 5.32 7.26
CA ASP A 66 -19.92 4.02 7.09
C ASP A 66 -20.75 2.94 7.78
N ARG A 67 -20.70 1.71 7.24
CA ARG A 67 -21.31 0.53 7.86
C ARG A 67 -20.31 -0.62 7.90
N THR A 68 -20.47 -1.52 8.87
CA THR A 68 -19.53 -2.61 9.11
C THR A 68 -20.22 -3.96 8.98
N VAL A 69 -19.56 -4.91 8.35
CA VAL A 69 -19.89 -6.33 8.42
C VAL A 69 -18.77 -7.08 9.13
N VAL A 70 -19.12 -7.90 10.10
CA VAL A 70 -18.20 -8.82 10.78
C VAL A 70 -18.45 -10.22 10.23
N LEU A 71 -17.40 -10.82 9.71
CA LEU A 71 -17.40 -12.23 9.30
C LEU A 71 -17.01 -13.05 10.51
N VAL A 72 -17.89 -13.94 10.94
CA VAL A 72 -17.67 -14.82 12.08
C VAL A 72 -17.49 -16.24 11.57
N LEU A 73 -16.27 -16.74 11.68
CA LEU A 73 -15.92 -18.11 11.34
C LEU A 73 -16.13 -19.01 12.55
N ASN A 74 -16.96 -20.02 12.40
CA ASN A 74 -17.26 -21.00 13.42
C ASN A 74 -16.82 -22.40 12.98
N GLY A 75 -16.23 -23.16 13.88
CA GLY A 75 -15.87 -24.57 13.65
C GLY A 75 -15.31 -25.23 14.90
N MET A 76 -15.71 -26.47 15.19
CA MET A 76 -15.20 -27.30 16.30
C MET A 76 -15.19 -26.63 17.70
N GLY A 77 -16.17 -25.76 17.96
CA GLY A 77 -16.23 -25.05 19.26
C GLY A 77 -15.27 -23.89 19.40
N ALA A 78 -14.59 -23.49 18.30
CA ALA A 78 -13.77 -22.30 18.20
C ALA A 78 -14.42 -21.26 17.27
N GLU A 79 -14.12 -19.98 17.50
CA GLU A 79 -14.58 -18.86 16.72
C GLU A 79 -13.39 -17.95 16.36
N ASP A 80 -13.40 -17.40 15.13
CA ASP A 80 -12.49 -16.32 14.73
C ASP A 80 -13.28 -15.25 13.95
N ARG A 81 -12.85 -14.01 14.02
CA ARG A 81 -13.59 -12.87 13.51
C ARG A 81 -12.72 -11.95 12.66
N THR A 82 -13.27 -11.44 11.57
CA THR A 82 -12.68 -10.34 10.81
C THR A 82 -13.77 -9.35 10.42
N SER A 83 -13.47 -8.05 10.46
CA SER A 83 -14.42 -6.98 10.14
C SER A 83 -14.02 -6.25 8.88
N LEU A 84 -15.02 -5.88 8.08
CA LEU A 84 -14.87 -5.03 6.90
C LEU A 84 -15.79 -3.82 7.06
N VAL A 85 -15.25 -2.65 6.74
CA VAL A 85 -16.01 -1.39 6.76
C VAL A 85 -16.35 -1.01 5.33
N GLN A 86 -17.63 -0.77 5.04
CA GLN A 86 -18.05 -0.17 3.78
C GLN A 86 -18.30 1.33 3.99
N CYS A 87 -17.66 2.14 3.17
CA CYS A 87 -17.85 3.60 3.21
C CYS A 87 -19.29 4.00 2.92
N GLY A 88 -19.75 5.08 3.54
CA GLY A 88 -20.97 5.76 3.18
C GLY A 88 -20.82 6.57 1.88
N LYS A 89 -21.94 6.81 1.18
CA LYS A 89 -22.01 7.57 -0.08
C LYS A 89 -21.55 9.03 0.05
N GLY A 90 -21.59 9.61 1.25
CA GLY A 90 -21.13 10.97 1.57
C GLY A 90 -19.88 11.00 2.45
N GLY A 91 -19.42 9.85 2.94
CA GLY A 91 -18.28 9.72 3.84
C GLY A 91 -16.92 9.92 3.19
N GLY A 92 -16.85 9.92 1.88
CA GLY A 92 -15.73 10.37 1.10
C GLY A 92 -16.10 11.67 0.38
N ALA A 93 -15.75 12.84 0.92
CA ALA A 93 -15.54 13.96 0.02
C ALA A 93 -14.69 13.41 -1.13
N LYS A 94 -15.16 13.54 -2.38
CA LYS A 94 -14.33 13.16 -3.53
C LYS A 94 -13.02 13.91 -3.34
N GLY A 95 -11.95 13.18 -3.11
CA GLY A 95 -10.62 13.74 -2.98
C GLY A 95 -10.24 14.45 -4.28
N LYS A 96 -9.15 15.16 -4.26
CA LYS A 96 -8.57 15.76 -5.46
C LYS A 96 -8.53 14.69 -6.58
N TYR A 97 -8.71 15.10 -7.81
CA TYR A 97 -8.60 14.25 -9.00
C TYR A 97 -9.62 13.10 -9.13
N GLY A 98 -10.76 13.17 -8.40
CA GLY A 98 -11.83 12.16 -8.48
C GLY A 98 -11.54 10.84 -7.78
N TYR A 99 -10.60 10.84 -6.84
CA TYR A 99 -10.35 9.70 -5.96
C TYR A 99 -11.36 9.61 -4.83
N ASP A 100 -11.62 8.40 -4.38
CA ASP A 100 -12.40 8.13 -3.18
C ASP A 100 -11.46 8.19 -1.97
N THR A 101 -11.92 8.77 -0.87
CA THR A 101 -11.15 8.73 0.37
C THR A 101 -11.17 7.34 0.97
N VAL A 102 -10.06 6.94 1.60
CA VAL A 102 -9.99 5.69 2.36
C VAL A 102 -11.00 5.75 3.52
N PRO A 103 -11.69 4.64 3.85
CA PRO A 103 -12.63 4.58 4.95
C PRO A 103 -12.07 5.15 6.25
N SER A 104 -12.89 5.92 6.95
CA SER A 104 -12.52 6.55 8.24
C SER A 104 -12.04 5.55 9.30
N ALA A 105 -12.51 4.30 9.23
CA ALA A 105 -12.12 3.24 10.15
C ALA A 105 -10.63 2.89 10.10
N LEU A 106 -9.94 3.10 8.98
CA LEU A 106 -8.49 2.90 8.91
C LEU A 106 -7.72 4.09 9.49
N GLY A 107 -8.13 5.32 9.19
CA GLY A 107 -7.52 6.56 9.70
C GLY A 107 -6.01 6.70 9.51
N TRP A 108 -5.41 5.83 8.70
CA TRP A 108 -3.96 5.77 8.51
C TRP A 108 -3.49 6.91 7.62
N LEU A 109 -2.56 7.71 8.14
CA LEU A 109 -2.09 8.92 7.45
C LEU A 109 -1.30 8.61 6.18
N GLU A 110 -0.64 7.46 6.11
CA GLU A 110 0.10 7.04 4.92
C GLU A 110 -0.79 6.61 3.74
N MET A 111 -2.07 6.32 3.97
CA MET A 111 -2.94 5.79 2.91
C MET A 111 -3.37 6.87 1.92
N PRO A 112 -2.97 6.77 0.63
CA PRO A 112 -3.53 7.62 -0.41
C PRO A 112 -5.01 7.32 -0.67
N ALA A 113 -5.69 8.27 -1.29
CA ALA A 113 -7.02 8.01 -1.82
C ALA A 113 -6.98 6.99 -2.98
N THR A 114 -8.07 6.24 -3.15
CA THR A 114 -8.22 5.23 -4.19
C THR A 114 -9.40 5.56 -5.11
N LYS A 115 -9.42 5.00 -6.30
CA LYS A 115 -10.55 5.10 -7.23
C LYS A 115 -11.34 3.80 -7.22
N ALA A 116 -12.65 3.90 -7.05
CA ALA A 116 -13.51 2.77 -7.34
C ALA A 116 -13.43 2.42 -8.84
N SER A 117 -13.37 1.15 -9.16
CA SER A 117 -13.49 0.65 -10.55
C SER A 117 -12.33 0.99 -11.50
N ASP A 118 -11.13 1.26 -11.02
CA ASP A 118 -9.95 1.44 -11.89
C ASP A 118 -9.16 0.15 -12.15
N GLY A 119 -9.70 -1.01 -11.76
CA GLY A 119 -9.07 -2.32 -11.93
C GLY A 119 -7.95 -2.61 -10.95
N ARG A 120 -7.84 -1.82 -9.88
CA ARG A 120 -6.84 -1.95 -8.82
C ARG A 120 -7.49 -2.30 -7.50
N GLU A 121 -6.69 -2.83 -6.59
CA GLU A 121 -7.14 -3.22 -5.24
C GLU A 121 -6.13 -2.82 -4.17
N VAL A 122 -6.62 -2.33 -3.03
CA VAL A 122 -5.79 -2.09 -1.85
C VAL A 122 -5.55 -3.41 -1.12
N LEU A 123 -4.31 -3.84 -1.04
CA LEU A 123 -3.88 -4.99 -0.27
C LEU A 123 -3.22 -4.53 1.02
N ILE A 124 -3.63 -5.08 2.16
CA ILE A 124 -3.14 -4.68 3.49
C ILE A 124 -2.34 -5.80 4.11
N HIS A 125 -1.08 -5.50 4.42
CA HIS A 125 -0.17 -6.40 5.11
C HIS A 125 -0.03 -5.98 6.58
N ARG A 126 -0.19 -6.94 7.47
CA ARG A 126 -0.04 -6.74 8.90
C ARG A 126 1.09 -7.60 9.44
N PHE A 127 1.64 -7.18 10.57
CA PHE A 127 2.55 -8.03 11.35
C PHE A 127 1.76 -9.15 12.05
N PRO A 128 2.44 -10.18 12.58
CA PRO A 128 1.77 -11.28 13.31
C PRO A 128 0.97 -10.80 14.53
N ASP A 129 1.33 -9.68 15.14
CA ASP A 129 0.62 -9.04 16.25
C ASP A 129 -0.57 -8.18 15.79
N ASN A 130 -0.97 -8.30 14.52
CA ASN A 130 -2.02 -7.55 13.87
C ASN A 130 -1.77 -6.03 13.73
N SER A 131 -0.61 -5.53 14.14
CA SER A 131 -0.22 -4.15 13.85
C SER A 131 0.03 -3.94 12.35
N ARG A 132 -0.13 -2.70 11.89
CA ARG A 132 0.05 -2.37 10.45
C ARG A 132 1.51 -2.46 10.05
N ASN A 133 1.73 -3.05 8.87
CA ASN A 133 3.06 -3.17 8.27
C ASN A 133 3.18 -2.25 7.07
N TRP A 134 2.55 -2.59 5.96
CA TRP A 134 2.46 -1.78 4.75
C TRP A 134 1.20 -2.15 3.97
N SER A 135 0.77 -1.27 3.09
CA SER A 135 -0.35 -1.49 2.18
C SER A 135 0.07 -1.14 0.77
N CYS A 136 -0.55 -1.74 -0.23
CA CYS A 136 -0.27 -1.39 -1.62
C CYS A 136 -1.55 -1.30 -2.45
N TYR A 137 -1.45 -0.59 -3.58
CA TYR A 137 -2.51 -0.48 -4.58
C TYR A 137 -2.10 -1.29 -5.80
N TRP A 138 -2.56 -2.52 -5.82
CA TRP A 138 -2.19 -3.52 -6.80
C TRP A 138 -2.92 -3.33 -8.12
N ASP A 139 -2.19 -3.24 -9.21
CA ASP A 139 -2.71 -3.17 -10.57
C ASP A 139 -2.63 -4.56 -11.22
N TYR A 140 -3.79 -5.21 -11.36
CA TYR A 140 -3.89 -6.55 -11.91
C TYR A 140 -3.50 -6.64 -13.40
N SER A 141 -3.70 -5.56 -14.16
CA SER A 141 -3.39 -5.53 -15.60
C SER A 141 -1.90 -5.39 -15.87
N ASN A 142 -1.19 -4.73 -14.96
CA ASN A 142 0.22 -4.42 -15.10
C ASN A 142 1.12 -5.27 -14.19
N TYR A 143 0.54 -6.07 -13.30
CA TYR A 143 1.25 -6.89 -12.30
C TYR A 143 2.25 -6.09 -11.45
N VAL A 144 1.91 -4.88 -11.08
CA VAL A 144 2.71 -4.02 -10.19
C VAL A 144 1.81 -3.24 -9.23
N SER A 145 2.32 -2.91 -8.06
CA SER A 145 1.67 -1.93 -7.20
C SER A 145 2.03 -0.53 -7.66
N VAL A 146 1.02 0.30 -7.95
CA VAL A 146 1.26 1.69 -8.36
C VAL A 146 1.70 2.56 -7.18
N TRP A 147 1.37 2.16 -5.95
CA TRP A 147 1.98 2.67 -4.74
C TRP A 147 2.02 1.61 -3.62
N VAL A 148 2.97 1.79 -2.70
CA VAL A 148 3.10 1.10 -1.42
C VAL A 148 3.20 2.16 -0.33
N ALA A 149 2.37 2.04 0.70
CA ALA A 149 2.23 3.00 1.78
C ALA A 149 2.54 2.36 3.14
N TYR A 150 3.34 3.02 3.98
CA TYR A 150 3.78 2.45 5.26
C TYR A 150 4.24 3.51 6.26
N PRO A 151 4.07 3.26 7.57
CA PRO A 151 4.73 4.05 8.60
C PRO A 151 6.19 3.62 8.75
N LEU A 152 7.05 4.58 9.07
CA LEU A 152 8.47 4.37 9.30
C LEU A 152 8.93 5.11 10.56
N ASN A 153 9.62 4.41 11.43
CA ASN A 153 10.27 4.95 12.63
C ASN A 153 11.41 4.02 13.07
N LYS A 154 12.18 4.43 14.06
CA LYS A 154 13.34 3.66 14.53
C LYS A 154 13.02 2.22 14.93
N SER A 155 11.85 1.97 15.55
CA SER A 155 11.47 0.64 16.00
C SER A 155 11.09 -0.30 14.85
N LEU A 156 10.58 0.25 13.74
CA LEU A 156 10.22 -0.52 12.55
C LEU A 156 11.43 -0.82 11.67
N ILE A 157 12.36 0.13 11.54
CA ILE A 157 13.60 -0.07 10.78
C ILE A 157 14.38 -1.22 11.39
N GLY A 158 14.77 -1.11 12.65
CA GLY A 158 15.64 -2.08 13.30
C GLY A 158 16.99 -2.22 12.62
N SER A 159 17.85 -3.07 13.15
CA SER A 159 19.14 -3.43 12.55
C SER A 159 19.62 -4.80 13.07
N TYR A 160 18.68 -5.66 13.46
CA TYR A 160 18.97 -6.87 14.21
C TYR A 160 19.15 -8.10 13.34
N VAL A 161 18.71 -8.03 12.08
CA VAL A 161 18.79 -9.15 11.13
C VAL A 161 19.37 -8.69 9.79
N ALA A 162 20.00 -9.63 9.09
CA ALA A 162 20.38 -9.43 7.69
C ALA A 162 19.15 -9.46 6.77
N ARG A 163 19.33 -9.07 5.52
CA ARG A 163 18.32 -9.23 4.46
C ARG A 163 17.97 -10.71 4.32
N SER A 164 16.67 -11.01 4.30
CA SER A 164 16.19 -12.40 4.28
C SER A 164 16.30 -13.06 2.90
N GLU A 165 16.31 -12.26 1.83
CA GLU A 165 16.23 -12.72 0.42
C GLU A 165 15.06 -13.71 0.19
N ALA A 166 13.97 -13.54 0.95
CA ALA A 166 12.81 -14.44 0.97
C ALA A 166 11.85 -14.17 -0.20
N TRP A 167 12.39 -14.17 -1.42
CA TRP A 167 11.65 -13.91 -2.64
C TRP A 167 10.51 -14.89 -2.83
N GLY A 168 9.29 -14.40 -2.89
CA GLY A 168 8.12 -15.26 -2.95
C GLY A 168 6.84 -14.57 -3.35
N TYR A 169 5.84 -15.39 -3.51
CA TYR A 169 4.47 -14.98 -3.72
C TYR A 169 3.90 -14.29 -2.47
N ASP A 170 3.01 -13.34 -2.69
CA ASP A 170 2.32 -12.66 -1.63
C ASP A 170 1.21 -13.57 -1.05
N PRO A 171 1.25 -13.87 0.26
CA PRO A 171 0.27 -14.75 0.89
C PRO A 171 -1.17 -14.19 0.85
N VAL A 172 -1.34 -12.87 0.62
CA VAL A 172 -2.67 -12.24 0.52
C VAL A 172 -3.53 -12.87 -0.57
N PHE A 173 -2.92 -13.42 -1.60
CA PHE A 173 -3.60 -14.09 -2.72
C PHE A 173 -3.84 -15.59 -2.50
N GLY A 174 -3.38 -16.14 -1.37
CA GLY A 174 -3.44 -17.58 -1.12
C GLY A 174 -2.70 -18.36 -2.22
N SER A 175 -3.36 -19.33 -2.83
CA SER A 175 -2.82 -20.14 -3.94
C SER A 175 -3.12 -19.57 -5.34
N ASN A 176 -3.68 -18.36 -5.44
CA ASN A 176 -3.96 -17.75 -6.73
C ASN A 176 -2.69 -17.08 -7.30
N TYR A 177 -1.82 -17.88 -7.90
CA TYR A 177 -0.54 -17.42 -8.44
C TYR A 177 -0.67 -16.69 -9.79
N SER A 178 -1.79 -16.82 -10.48
CA SER A 178 -2.01 -16.18 -11.79
C SER A 178 -2.24 -14.68 -11.74
N VAL A 179 -2.55 -14.14 -10.56
CA VAL A 179 -2.86 -12.70 -10.37
C VAL A 179 -1.74 -11.90 -9.73
N GLN A 180 -0.59 -12.52 -9.51
CA GLN A 180 0.56 -11.92 -8.84
C GLN A 180 1.88 -12.25 -9.50
N GLN A 181 2.92 -11.47 -9.24
CA GLN A 181 4.25 -11.69 -9.76
C GLN A 181 4.93 -12.94 -9.18
N ASN A 182 5.65 -13.66 -10.03
CA ASN A 182 6.61 -14.68 -9.61
C ASN A 182 8.03 -14.07 -9.56
N VAL A 183 8.45 -13.66 -8.38
CA VAL A 183 9.75 -13.00 -8.17
C VAL A 183 10.86 -13.94 -7.72
N SER A 184 10.64 -15.26 -7.73
CA SER A 184 11.60 -16.25 -7.18
C SER A 184 12.91 -16.32 -7.96
N GLY A 185 12.98 -15.87 -9.21
CA GLY A 185 14.15 -15.99 -10.08
C GLY A 185 14.63 -14.69 -10.74
N GLY A 186 14.16 -13.54 -10.31
CA GLY A 186 14.41 -12.27 -11.01
C GLY A 186 13.52 -12.12 -12.24
N TYR A 187 13.61 -10.96 -12.89
CA TYR A 187 12.90 -10.70 -14.13
C TYR A 187 13.70 -11.25 -15.32
N GLN A 188 12.97 -11.77 -16.28
CA GLN A 188 13.53 -12.15 -17.55
C GLN A 188 13.48 -10.96 -18.51
N ASP A 189 14.26 -11.03 -19.59
CA ASP A 189 14.23 -10.02 -20.63
C ASP A 189 12.82 -9.81 -21.17
N GLY A 190 12.39 -8.55 -21.11
CA GLY A 190 11.26 -8.06 -21.84
C GLY A 190 11.70 -7.48 -23.19
N ASN A 191 11.21 -6.29 -23.50
CA ASN A 191 11.56 -5.61 -24.76
C ASN A 191 12.65 -4.53 -24.61
N ASN A 192 13.29 -4.39 -23.47
CA ASN A 192 14.34 -3.39 -23.21
C ASN A 192 15.41 -3.86 -22.20
N GLY A 193 15.78 -5.12 -22.22
CA GLY A 193 16.86 -5.68 -21.40
C GLY A 193 16.47 -6.01 -19.96
N TRP A 194 17.49 -6.03 -19.10
CA TRP A 194 17.37 -6.53 -17.73
C TRP A 194 16.91 -5.48 -16.73
N TYR A 195 16.02 -5.88 -15.82
CA TYR A 195 15.56 -5.07 -14.71
C TYR A 195 15.80 -5.76 -13.38
N ALA A 196 16.14 -4.96 -12.35
CA ALA A 196 16.13 -5.40 -10.97
C ALA A 196 14.69 -5.62 -10.49
N ARG A 197 14.51 -6.51 -9.52
CA ARG A 197 13.33 -6.57 -8.67
C ARG A 197 13.41 -5.39 -7.69
N GLY A 198 12.96 -4.22 -8.13
CA GLY A 198 13.00 -3.00 -7.35
C GLY A 198 11.98 -3.01 -6.23
N HIS A 199 12.46 -2.90 -5.01
CA HIS A 199 11.58 -2.76 -3.84
C HIS A 199 10.87 -1.42 -3.84
N GLN A 200 9.59 -1.41 -3.48
CA GLN A 200 8.88 -0.19 -3.14
C GLN A 200 9.09 0.15 -1.65
N ILE A 201 8.64 -0.67 -0.69
CA ILE A 201 9.18 -0.59 0.68
C ILE A 201 10.53 -1.30 0.71
N PRO A 202 11.63 -0.61 1.02
CA PRO A 202 12.96 -1.20 1.05
C PRO A 202 13.09 -2.29 2.10
N SER A 203 13.86 -3.34 1.80
CA SER A 203 14.24 -4.36 2.80
C SER A 203 14.89 -3.72 4.04
N ALA A 204 15.70 -2.68 3.86
CA ALA A 204 16.36 -1.96 4.96
C ALA A 204 15.39 -1.24 5.91
N ASP A 205 14.12 -1.06 5.53
CA ASP A 205 13.12 -0.42 6.38
C ASP A 205 12.43 -1.42 7.33
N ARG A 206 12.78 -2.70 7.28
CA ARG A 206 12.17 -3.80 8.06
C ARG A 206 13.21 -4.82 8.57
N LEU A 207 14.32 -4.36 9.14
CA LEU A 207 15.39 -5.22 9.69
C LEU A 207 15.21 -5.57 11.19
N GLY A 208 14.01 -5.39 11.73
CA GLY A 208 13.72 -5.70 13.13
C GLY A 208 13.69 -7.20 13.42
N THR A 209 13.14 -8.01 12.53
CA THR A 209 13.13 -9.49 12.59
C THR A 209 13.14 -10.07 11.18
N THR A 210 13.61 -11.32 11.03
CA THR A 210 13.59 -12.02 9.74
C THR A 210 12.18 -12.12 9.15
N ALA A 211 11.17 -12.39 9.99
CA ALA A 211 9.78 -12.47 9.53
C ALA A 211 9.26 -11.11 8.99
N ARG A 212 9.60 -10.00 9.66
CA ARG A 212 9.26 -8.65 9.17
C ARG A 212 9.96 -8.34 7.86
N ASN A 213 11.24 -8.65 7.78
CA ASN A 213 12.05 -8.42 6.58
C ASN A 213 11.54 -9.27 5.39
N ALA A 214 11.15 -10.52 5.62
CA ALA A 214 10.63 -11.40 4.56
C ALA A 214 9.39 -10.82 3.85
N THR A 215 8.55 -10.04 4.54
CA THR A 215 7.37 -9.43 3.93
C THR A 215 7.72 -8.40 2.85
N THR A 216 8.92 -7.84 2.87
CA THR A 216 9.37 -6.89 1.84
C THR A 216 9.74 -7.57 0.53
N TYR A 217 9.84 -8.90 0.47
CA TYR A 217 10.23 -9.69 -0.71
C TYR A 217 9.04 -10.28 -1.48
N TYR A 218 7.81 -9.91 -1.12
CA TYR A 218 6.63 -10.32 -1.88
C TYR A 218 6.57 -9.66 -3.26
N GLY A 219 6.04 -10.37 -4.25
CA GLY A 219 5.90 -9.87 -5.62
C GLY A 219 5.10 -8.56 -5.70
N THR A 220 4.11 -8.36 -4.82
CA THR A 220 3.32 -7.12 -4.75
C THR A 220 4.11 -5.89 -4.33
N ASN A 221 5.29 -6.07 -3.74
CA ASN A 221 6.21 -4.99 -3.39
C ASN A 221 7.27 -4.70 -4.48
N MET A 222 7.26 -5.45 -5.59
CA MET A 222 8.30 -5.39 -6.61
C MET A 222 7.83 -4.67 -7.86
N THR A 223 8.75 -3.91 -8.47
CA THR A 223 8.58 -3.30 -9.79
C THR A 223 9.82 -3.52 -10.63
N PRO A 224 9.69 -3.62 -11.97
CA PRO A 224 10.88 -3.71 -12.84
C PRO A 224 11.62 -2.36 -12.81
N GLN A 225 12.77 -2.32 -12.16
CA GLN A 225 13.63 -1.14 -12.08
C GLN A 225 14.92 -1.34 -12.86
N ASN A 226 15.36 -0.29 -13.59
CA ASN A 226 16.69 -0.27 -14.16
C ASN A 226 17.75 -0.45 -13.04
N ASN A 227 18.73 -1.31 -13.26
CA ASN A 227 19.72 -1.68 -12.25
C ASN A 227 20.52 -0.47 -11.75
N THR A 228 20.93 0.43 -12.64
CA THR A 228 21.68 1.64 -12.29
C THR A 228 20.83 2.62 -11.49
N PHE A 229 19.57 2.81 -11.88
CA PHE A 229 18.63 3.63 -11.15
C PHE A 229 18.38 3.05 -9.75
N ASN A 230 18.05 1.77 -9.65
CA ASN A 230 17.74 1.07 -8.41
C ASN A 230 18.90 1.11 -7.39
N GLY A 231 20.11 0.74 -7.83
CA GLY A 231 21.31 0.74 -6.97
C GLY A 231 21.98 2.10 -6.83
N GLY A 232 21.56 3.11 -7.56
CA GLY A 232 22.09 4.46 -7.58
C GLY A 232 21.21 5.47 -6.84
N ILE A 233 20.69 6.45 -7.58
CA ILE A 233 19.94 7.58 -7.03
C ILE A 233 18.73 7.17 -6.20
N TRP A 234 18.03 6.07 -6.57
CA TRP A 234 16.90 5.56 -5.82
C TRP A 234 17.33 5.04 -4.44
N ALA A 235 18.38 4.23 -4.37
CA ALA A 235 18.95 3.75 -3.11
C ALA A 235 19.43 4.90 -2.20
N THR A 236 19.98 5.97 -2.79
CA THR A 236 20.36 7.18 -2.05
C THR A 236 19.14 7.89 -1.47
N LEU A 237 18.05 8.02 -2.24
CA LEU A 237 16.79 8.58 -1.72
C LEU A 237 16.22 7.72 -0.58
N GLU A 238 16.25 6.39 -0.69
CA GLU A 238 15.85 5.48 0.40
C GLU A 238 16.68 5.69 1.67
N GLY A 239 17.98 5.90 1.52
CA GLY A 239 18.87 6.24 2.64
C GLY A 239 18.48 7.56 3.32
N LYS A 240 18.17 8.60 2.54
CA LYS A 240 17.68 9.88 3.06
C LYS A 240 16.34 9.72 3.80
N VAL A 241 15.39 8.97 3.24
CA VAL A 241 14.09 8.71 3.88
C VAL A 241 14.27 8.06 5.27
N ARG A 242 15.20 7.10 5.41
CA ARG A 242 15.56 6.55 6.73
C ARG A 242 16.17 7.60 7.64
N GLY A 243 16.99 8.50 7.10
CA GLY A 243 17.54 9.65 7.84
C GLY A 243 16.42 10.55 8.37
N PHE A 244 15.47 10.93 7.53
CA PHE A 244 14.31 11.74 7.95
C PHE A 244 13.49 11.06 9.04
N SER A 245 13.24 9.76 8.93
CA SER A 245 12.50 8.99 9.94
C SER A 245 13.19 8.94 11.30
N SER A 246 14.50 9.19 11.35
CA SER A 246 15.27 9.29 12.59
C SER A 246 15.14 10.65 13.29
N SER A 247 14.61 11.65 12.58
CA SER A 247 14.47 13.04 13.04
C SER A 247 13.02 13.41 13.38
N CYS A 248 12.10 12.44 13.39
CA CYS A 248 10.69 12.61 13.75
C CYS A 248 10.19 11.37 14.50
N ASP A 249 8.99 11.45 15.09
CA ASP A 249 8.39 10.30 15.79
C ASP A 249 7.89 9.25 14.81
N THR A 250 7.26 9.69 13.71
CA THR A 250 6.82 8.81 12.63
C THR A 250 6.92 9.54 11.30
N LEU A 251 7.50 8.86 10.33
CA LEU A 251 7.46 9.25 8.93
C LEU A 251 6.44 8.35 8.20
N TYR A 252 5.40 8.95 7.64
CA TYR A 252 4.45 8.26 6.78
C TYR A 252 4.98 8.33 5.35
N VAL A 253 5.17 7.18 4.73
CA VAL A 253 5.80 7.06 3.41
C VAL A 253 4.82 6.47 2.43
N VAL A 254 4.64 7.11 1.29
CA VAL A 254 4.05 6.53 0.10
C VAL A 254 5.12 6.49 -0.98
N THR A 255 5.48 5.33 -1.43
CA THR A 255 6.40 5.14 -2.54
C THR A 255 5.65 4.49 -3.70
N GLY A 256 5.97 4.87 -4.92
CA GLY A 256 5.22 4.31 -6.05
C GLY A 256 5.83 4.64 -7.39
N CYS A 257 5.05 4.33 -8.43
CA CYS A 257 5.49 4.49 -9.81
C CYS A 257 4.35 4.93 -10.73
N LEU A 258 4.73 5.55 -11.85
CA LEU A 258 3.82 5.89 -12.93
C LEU A 258 4.06 4.93 -14.10
N LEU A 259 2.97 4.43 -14.69
CA LEU A 259 3.00 3.49 -15.80
C LEU A 259 2.63 4.17 -17.13
N GLU A 260 2.03 5.35 -17.06
CA GLU A 260 1.56 6.07 -18.23
C GLU A 260 2.71 6.36 -19.20
N GLY A 261 2.44 6.17 -20.49
CA GLY A 261 3.43 6.37 -21.56
C GLY A 261 4.52 5.30 -21.64
N SER A 262 4.46 4.25 -20.81
CA SER A 262 5.44 3.16 -20.87
C SER A 262 5.35 2.40 -22.20
N LYS A 263 6.52 2.10 -22.78
CA LYS A 263 6.68 1.28 -24.00
C LYS A 263 7.39 -0.05 -23.70
N TYR A 264 7.80 -0.26 -22.46
CA TYR A 264 8.63 -1.38 -22.06
C TYR A 264 7.91 -2.29 -21.07
N TYR A 265 8.25 -3.56 -21.13
CA TYR A 265 7.80 -4.56 -20.16
C TYR A 265 8.96 -5.46 -19.75
N ALA A 266 8.87 -6.03 -18.57
CA ALA A 266 9.68 -7.14 -18.11
C ALA A 266 8.80 -8.39 -18.05
N LEU A 267 9.42 -9.56 -18.03
CA LEU A 267 8.72 -10.82 -17.78
C LEU A 267 9.12 -11.34 -16.41
N ASP A 268 8.15 -11.75 -15.62
CA ASP A 268 8.43 -12.55 -14.43
C ASP A 268 8.73 -14.00 -14.77
N ARG A 269 9.04 -14.82 -13.79
CA ARG A 269 9.37 -16.22 -14.02
C ARG A 269 8.18 -17.07 -14.48
N SER A 270 6.97 -16.61 -14.33
CA SER A 270 5.74 -17.24 -14.84
C SER A 270 5.32 -16.72 -16.22
N GLY A 271 6.05 -15.76 -16.78
CA GLY A 271 5.78 -15.16 -18.09
C GLY A 271 4.75 -14.05 -18.07
N HIS A 272 4.35 -13.54 -16.88
CA HIS A 272 3.51 -12.34 -16.80
C HIS A 272 4.28 -11.13 -17.34
N LYS A 273 3.59 -10.28 -18.09
CA LYS A 273 4.14 -9.01 -18.59
C LYS A 273 3.92 -7.93 -17.55
N LEU A 274 5.01 -7.44 -16.98
CA LEU A 274 5.01 -6.35 -16.03
C LEU A 274 5.37 -5.06 -16.76
N THR A 275 4.50 -4.07 -16.70
CA THR A 275 4.81 -2.76 -17.28
C THR A 275 5.98 -2.12 -16.53
N VAL A 276 7.01 -1.71 -17.27
CA VAL A 276 8.16 -0.99 -16.71
C VAL A 276 7.75 0.45 -16.44
N PRO A 277 7.84 0.95 -15.19
CA PRO A 277 7.47 2.32 -14.86
C PRO A 277 8.26 3.37 -15.63
N THR A 278 7.63 4.51 -15.90
CA THR A 278 8.26 5.70 -16.50
C THR A 278 8.85 6.64 -15.47
N TYR A 279 8.23 6.73 -14.29
CA TYR A 279 8.68 7.53 -13.15
C TYR A 279 8.52 6.75 -11.86
N TYR A 280 9.30 7.14 -10.86
CA TYR A 280 9.16 6.70 -9.47
C TYR A 280 9.00 7.91 -8.56
N PHE A 281 8.15 7.77 -7.53
CA PHE A 281 7.90 8.85 -6.58
C PHE A 281 8.01 8.37 -5.13
N LYS A 282 8.23 9.34 -4.24
CA LYS A 282 7.98 9.20 -2.80
C LYS A 282 7.23 10.43 -2.31
N ALA A 283 6.08 10.22 -1.67
CA ALA A 283 5.38 11.21 -0.87
C ALA A 283 5.67 10.93 0.61
N LEU A 284 6.09 11.94 1.35
CA LEU A 284 6.57 11.84 2.72
C LEU A 284 5.80 12.82 3.60
N LEU A 285 5.31 12.34 4.74
CA LEU A 285 4.67 13.14 5.77
C LEU A 285 5.32 12.82 7.12
N ALA A 286 6.14 13.72 7.64
CA ALA A 286 6.78 13.59 8.94
C ALA A 286 5.87 14.16 10.03
N HIS A 287 5.84 13.50 11.18
CA HIS A 287 5.17 14.00 12.38
C HIS A 287 6.11 13.96 13.58
N THR A 288 6.20 15.09 14.29
CA THR A 288 6.97 15.23 15.53
C THR A 288 6.07 15.82 16.62
N VAL A 289 5.86 15.09 17.68
CA VAL A 289 5.02 15.49 18.82
C VAL A 289 5.69 16.62 19.62
N GLY A 290 4.90 17.60 20.03
CA GLY A 290 5.37 18.67 20.93
C GLY A 290 6.24 19.73 20.26
N THR A 291 6.29 19.76 18.92
CA THR A 291 6.98 20.81 18.16
C THR A 291 5.99 21.79 17.53
N THR A 292 6.42 23.02 17.32
CA THR A 292 5.70 24.04 16.53
C THR A 292 6.15 24.06 15.07
N GLN A 293 7.04 23.17 14.67
CA GLN A 293 7.51 23.07 13.30
C GLN A 293 6.39 22.57 12.38
N GLY A 294 6.22 23.20 11.23
CA GLY A 294 5.12 22.89 10.32
C GLY A 294 3.74 23.27 10.89
N GLN A 295 2.74 22.44 10.61
CA GLN A 295 1.39 22.58 11.14
C GLN A 295 1.14 21.44 12.14
N ASP A 296 0.98 21.77 13.42
CA ASP A 296 0.83 20.80 14.52
C ASP A 296 1.90 19.68 14.51
N GLY A 297 3.14 20.02 14.14
CA GLY A 297 4.24 19.05 14.03
C GLY A 297 4.31 18.26 12.73
N TYR A 298 3.46 18.55 11.75
CA TYR A 298 3.47 17.90 10.44
C TYR A 298 4.25 18.70 9.41
N LEU A 299 5.12 18.00 8.67
CA LEU A 299 5.88 18.49 7.52
C LEU A 299 5.74 17.48 6.38
N ALA A 300 5.61 17.97 5.14
CA ALA A 300 5.49 17.09 3.98
C ALA A 300 6.48 17.43 2.87
N ALA A 301 6.81 16.44 2.06
CA ALA A 301 7.65 16.60 0.86
C ALA A 301 7.38 15.49 -0.15
N GLY A 302 7.53 15.80 -1.42
CA GLY A 302 7.43 14.86 -2.53
C GLY A 302 8.72 14.78 -3.33
N TYR A 303 8.98 13.62 -3.91
CA TYR A 303 10.01 13.39 -4.92
C TYR A 303 9.40 12.67 -6.11
N LEU A 304 9.70 13.12 -7.33
CA LEU A 304 9.31 12.45 -8.57
C LEU A 304 10.51 12.38 -9.51
N LEU A 305 11.06 11.19 -9.71
CA LEU A 305 12.24 10.95 -10.52
C LEU A 305 11.88 10.22 -11.82
N PRO A 306 12.38 10.66 -12.99
CA PRO A 306 12.26 9.85 -14.19
C PRO A 306 13.03 8.53 -14.01
N HIS A 307 12.47 7.43 -14.49
CA HIS A 307 13.10 6.11 -14.43
C HIS A 307 14.25 6.01 -15.45
N SER A 308 15.40 6.56 -15.12
CA SER A 308 16.55 6.68 -16.03
C SER A 308 17.85 6.26 -15.37
N ALA A 309 18.64 5.47 -16.10
CA ALA A 309 20.01 5.11 -15.73
C ALA A 309 21.00 6.29 -15.80
N ALA A 310 20.62 7.37 -16.46
CA ALA A 310 21.49 8.53 -16.68
C ALA A 310 21.52 9.54 -15.53
N LEU A 311 20.68 9.34 -14.49
CA LEU A 311 20.63 10.24 -13.35
C LEU A 311 21.89 10.14 -12.50
N PRO A 312 22.60 11.25 -12.25
CA PRO A 312 23.73 11.26 -11.31
C PRO A 312 23.29 10.85 -9.90
N ASN A 313 24.07 10.01 -9.25
CA ASN A 313 23.79 9.59 -7.88
C ASN A 313 24.37 10.61 -6.88
N THR A 314 23.75 11.78 -6.77
CA THR A 314 24.18 12.86 -5.87
C THR A 314 23.00 13.53 -5.18
N ASP A 315 23.25 14.14 -4.01
CA ASP A 315 22.24 14.93 -3.29
C ASP A 315 21.79 16.15 -4.08
N GLN A 316 22.70 16.77 -4.85
CA GLN A 316 22.35 17.89 -5.73
C GLN A 316 21.37 17.47 -6.83
N GLU A 317 21.53 16.25 -7.36
CA GLU A 317 20.56 15.73 -8.33
C GLU A 317 19.21 15.46 -7.69
N LEU A 318 19.17 14.79 -6.53
CA LEU A 318 17.93 14.54 -5.80
C LEU A 318 17.17 15.82 -5.46
N ALA A 319 17.88 16.89 -5.10
CA ALA A 319 17.26 18.18 -4.75
C ALA A 319 16.46 18.80 -5.91
N LYS A 320 16.74 18.46 -7.16
CA LYS A 320 16.00 18.94 -8.33
C LYS A 320 14.59 18.34 -8.43
N TYR A 321 14.38 17.18 -7.82
CA TYR A 321 13.12 16.42 -7.86
C TYR A 321 12.30 16.56 -6.58
N LEU A 322 12.78 17.38 -5.63
CA LEU A 322 12.07 17.70 -4.39
C LEU A 322 10.98 18.75 -4.67
N MET A 323 9.77 18.49 -4.21
CA MET A 323 8.60 19.36 -4.43
C MET A 323 7.59 19.27 -3.27
N SER A 324 6.59 20.14 -3.27
CA SER A 324 5.44 20.04 -2.35
C SER A 324 4.57 18.84 -2.70
N ILE A 325 3.71 18.42 -1.77
CA ILE A 325 2.75 17.33 -2.02
C ILE A 325 1.76 17.74 -3.11
N ASP A 326 1.18 18.95 -3.06
CA ASP A 326 0.28 19.44 -4.11
C ASP A 326 0.91 19.33 -5.52
N LYS A 327 2.20 19.66 -5.64
CA LYS A 327 2.90 19.57 -6.92
C LYS A 327 3.12 18.12 -7.36
N LEU A 328 3.41 17.23 -6.40
CA LEU A 328 3.53 15.80 -6.67
C LEU A 328 2.19 15.22 -7.12
N GLU A 329 1.09 15.60 -6.46
CA GLU A 329 -0.27 15.20 -6.82
C GLU A 329 -0.66 15.66 -8.22
N GLU A 330 -0.38 16.93 -8.56
CA GLU A 330 -0.61 17.46 -9.90
C GLU A 330 0.10 16.64 -10.99
N GLN A 331 1.31 16.15 -10.71
CA GLN A 331 2.12 15.40 -11.67
C GLN A 331 1.80 13.91 -11.71
N THR A 332 1.35 13.33 -10.60
CA THR A 332 1.08 11.89 -10.51
C THR A 332 -0.39 11.54 -10.68
N GLY A 333 -1.28 12.50 -10.43
CA GLY A 333 -2.72 12.29 -10.40
C GLY A 333 -3.19 11.47 -9.19
N PHE A 334 -2.34 11.20 -8.19
CA PHE A 334 -2.72 10.61 -6.91
C PHE A 334 -3.11 11.71 -5.91
N ASP A 335 -3.90 11.38 -4.91
CA ASP A 335 -4.27 12.22 -3.76
C ASP A 335 -3.61 11.59 -2.53
N PHE A 336 -2.58 12.24 -2.01
CA PHE A 336 -1.78 11.76 -0.90
C PHE A 336 -2.29 12.30 0.44
N PHE A 337 -2.17 11.51 1.49
CA PHE A 337 -2.49 11.88 2.87
C PHE A 337 -3.90 12.44 3.11
N PRO A 338 -4.98 11.97 2.44
CA PRO A 338 -6.33 12.54 2.56
C PRO A 338 -6.86 12.52 4.02
N ASN A 339 -6.32 11.63 4.86
CA ASN A 339 -6.68 11.55 6.28
C ASN A 339 -6.03 12.65 7.13
N LEU A 340 -5.08 13.43 6.62
CA LEU A 340 -4.44 14.51 7.35
C LEU A 340 -5.46 15.61 7.69
N SER A 341 -6.34 15.95 6.76
CA SER A 341 -7.40 16.94 6.96
C SER A 341 -8.35 16.58 8.11
N ARG A 342 -8.60 15.29 8.31
CA ARG A 342 -9.38 14.79 9.46
C ARG A 342 -8.62 14.87 10.78
N LYS A 343 -7.29 14.83 10.72
CA LYS A 343 -6.42 14.84 11.89
C LYS A 343 -6.16 16.24 12.44
N ILE A 344 -5.90 17.22 11.57
CA ILE A 344 -5.48 18.58 11.96
C ILE A 344 -6.39 19.70 11.41
N GLY A 345 -7.47 19.36 10.71
CA GLY A 345 -8.34 20.29 10.01
C GLY A 345 -7.84 20.60 8.60
N LYS A 346 -8.79 20.90 7.71
CA LYS A 346 -8.51 21.07 6.27
C LYS A 346 -7.49 22.18 6.00
N ASP A 347 -7.67 23.37 6.59
CA ASP A 347 -6.81 24.54 6.32
C ASP A 347 -5.34 24.26 6.65
N LYS A 348 -5.09 23.55 7.76
CA LYS A 348 -3.73 23.17 8.17
C LYS A 348 -3.16 22.06 7.26
N ALA A 349 -3.98 21.09 6.87
CA ALA A 349 -3.56 20.04 5.94
C ALA A 349 -3.17 20.63 4.59
N ASP A 350 -4.00 21.51 4.03
CA ASP A 350 -3.71 22.22 2.77
C ASP A 350 -2.39 23.01 2.86
N LEU A 351 -2.09 23.63 4.02
CA LEU A 351 -0.81 24.31 4.24
C LEU A 351 0.37 23.35 4.28
N VAL A 352 0.22 22.16 4.90
CA VAL A 352 1.27 21.14 4.90
C VAL A 352 1.56 20.66 3.49
N GLU A 353 0.53 20.39 2.69
CA GLU A 353 0.64 19.83 1.35
C GLU A 353 1.16 20.83 0.33
N SER A 354 0.75 22.11 0.43
CA SER A 354 1.19 23.18 -0.49
C SER A 354 2.56 23.76 -0.15
N THR A 355 3.06 23.57 1.08
CA THR A 355 4.33 24.17 1.50
C THR A 355 5.51 23.62 0.71
N THR A 356 6.32 24.52 0.15
CA THR A 356 7.58 24.16 -0.50
C THR A 356 8.54 23.55 0.54
N PRO A 357 9.09 22.35 0.29
CA PRO A 357 9.96 21.68 1.24
C PRO A 357 11.20 22.50 1.62
N GLY A 358 11.38 22.70 2.91
CA GLY A 358 12.52 23.43 3.47
C GLY A 358 13.78 22.58 3.63
N ASN A 359 14.77 23.13 4.35
CA ASN A 359 16.07 22.47 4.57
C ASN A 359 16.00 21.15 5.33
N TRP A 360 14.94 20.90 6.08
CA TRP A 360 14.74 19.63 6.80
C TRP A 360 14.71 18.41 5.85
N TRP A 361 14.30 18.65 4.59
CA TRP A 361 14.18 17.61 3.55
C TRP A 361 15.38 17.50 2.60
N LYS A 362 16.47 18.25 2.83
CA LYS A 362 17.64 18.30 1.92
C LYS A 362 18.79 17.41 2.37
#